data_38f6e5b3e22c119e480ddb7a838d26c0
#
_entry.id   38f6e5b3e22c119e480ddb7a838d26c0
#
_cell.length_a   1.000
_cell.length_b   1.000
_cell.length_c   1.000
_cell.angle_alpha   90.00
_cell.angle_beta   90.00
_cell.angle_gamma   90.00
#
_symmetry.space_group_name_H-M   'P 1'
#
loop_
_entity.id
_entity.type
_entity.pdbx_description
1 polymer ?
#
loop_
_entity_poly.entity_id
_entity_poly.type
_entity_poly.pdbx_seq_one_letter_code
_entity_poly.pdbx_strand_id
1 'polypeptide(L)'
;MSFVININSNIKYLERYMNDLERKQLPFGTSLALNKIALLSQENICKAIPRIFNNNRNWWDRRQRTGIKVEFADKYKRSSAVYTKAHFANIQEVGGIKRLYSGKMIAVPTANVPRKSRASNALRKEESNKNIFKLGNYIYKRLPGSSVYTV
;
A
#
# COMPACT_ATOMS: atom_id res chain seq x y z
N MET A 1 20.76 -35.51 -69.21
CA MET A 1 20.46 -34.15 -68.70
C MET A 1 20.43 -34.24 -67.18
N SER A 2 21.42 -33.63 -66.49
CA SER A 2 21.46 -33.57 -65.01
C SER A 2 20.83 -32.23 -64.53
N PHE A 3 19.86 -32.33 -63.73
CA PHE A 3 19.19 -31.14 -63.07
C PHE A 3 19.98 -30.81 -61.80
N VAL A 4 20.59 -29.63 -61.71
CA VAL A 4 21.26 -29.13 -60.52
C VAL A 4 20.33 -28.10 -59.89
N ILE A 5 19.76 -28.40 -58.73
CA ILE A 5 18.96 -27.46 -57.91
C ILE A 5 19.91 -26.80 -56.91
N ASN A 6 20.12 -25.52 -57.04
CA ASN A 6 20.94 -24.72 -56.14
C ASN A 6 20.01 -24.04 -55.12
N ILE A 7 19.95 -24.50 -53.87
CA ILE A 7 19.13 -23.95 -52.81
C ILE A 7 19.99 -23.02 -51.96
N ASN A 8 19.81 -21.71 -52.13
CA ASN A 8 20.40 -20.71 -51.24
C ASN A 8 19.43 -20.41 -50.09
N SER A 9 19.80 -20.77 -48.90
CA SER A 9 18.95 -20.52 -47.71
C SER A 9 19.58 -19.51 -46.75
N ASN A 10 18.81 -18.50 -46.32
CA ASN A 10 19.22 -17.49 -45.35
C ASN A 10 18.98 -17.93 -43.88
N ILE A 11 19.13 -19.22 -43.61
CA ILE A 11 18.86 -19.83 -42.29
C ILE A 11 19.67 -19.14 -41.19
N LYS A 12 20.97 -18.85 -41.43
CA LYS A 12 21.83 -18.15 -40.46
C LYS A 12 21.34 -16.72 -40.10
N TYR A 13 20.73 -16.02 -41.05
CA TYR A 13 20.15 -14.70 -40.83
C TYR A 13 18.88 -14.81 -39.98
N LEU A 14 18.01 -15.76 -40.29
CA LEU A 14 16.80 -16.03 -39.56
C LEU A 14 17.10 -16.43 -38.10
N GLU A 15 18.09 -17.30 -37.90
CA GLU A 15 18.53 -17.73 -36.57
C GLU A 15 19.04 -16.54 -35.73
N ARG A 16 19.84 -15.65 -36.29
CA ARG A 16 20.30 -14.44 -35.62
C ARG A 16 19.13 -13.52 -35.27
N TYR A 17 18.20 -13.32 -36.18
CA TYR A 17 17.01 -12.49 -35.95
C TYR A 17 16.12 -13.05 -34.84
N MET A 18 15.88 -14.34 -34.83
CA MET A 18 15.09 -15.01 -33.77
C MET A 18 15.78 -14.92 -32.42
N ASN A 19 17.11 -15.11 -32.36
CA ASN A 19 17.88 -14.95 -31.13
C ASN A 19 17.84 -13.51 -30.60
N ASP A 20 17.91 -12.51 -31.44
CA ASP A 20 17.82 -11.10 -31.06
C ASP A 20 16.41 -10.74 -30.57
N LEU A 21 15.38 -11.30 -31.21
CA LEU A 21 13.98 -11.11 -30.78
C LEU A 21 13.75 -11.74 -29.43
N GLU A 22 14.18 -12.95 -29.19
CA GLU A 22 14.02 -13.64 -27.91
C GLU A 22 14.79 -12.96 -26.77
N ARG A 23 16.04 -12.59 -27.00
CA ARG A 23 16.93 -12.09 -25.95
C ARG A 23 16.80 -10.60 -25.67
N LYS A 24 16.36 -9.80 -26.63
CA LYS A 24 16.33 -8.34 -26.52
C LYS A 24 14.91 -7.78 -26.57
N GLN A 25 14.15 -8.13 -27.61
CA GLN A 25 12.87 -7.47 -27.87
C GLN A 25 11.74 -8.01 -26.98
N LEU A 26 11.63 -9.32 -26.83
CA LEU A 26 10.58 -9.91 -25.97
C LEU A 26 10.72 -9.49 -24.51
N PRO A 27 11.90 -9.56 -23.86
CA PRO A 27 12.05 -9.09 -22.49
C PRO A 27 11.74 -7.60 -22.33
N PHE A 28 12.13 -6.78 -23.28
CA PHE A 28 11.84 -5.35 -23.28
C PHE A 28 10.32 -5.09 -23.43
N GLY A 29 9.68 -5.70 -24.43
CA GLY A 29 8.24 -5.57 -24.63
C GLY A 29 7.43 -6.05 -23.42
N THR A 30 7.84 -7.16 -22.82
CA THR A 30 7.21 -7.71 -21.61
C THR A 30 7.35 -6.74 -20.45
N SER A 31 8.51 -6.16 -20.20
CA SER A 31 8.72 -5.20 -19.12
C SER A 31 7.87 -3.95 -19.30
N LEU A 32 7.75 -3.42 -20.50
CA LEU A 32 6.87 -2.29 -20.82
C LEU A 32 5.39 -2.60 -20.54
N ALA A 33 4.93 -3.77 -20.97
CA ALA A 33 3.55 -4.21 -20.75
C ALA A 33 3.23 -4.34 -19.25
N LEU A 34 4.13 -5.00 -18.49
CA LEU A 34 4.00 -5.16 -17.05
C LEU A 34 3.97 -3.80 -16.32
N ASN A 35 4.83 -2.88 -16.71
CA ASN A 35 4.89 -1.54 -16.12
C ASN A 35 3.62 -0.74 -16.38
N LYS A 36 3.07 -0.84 -17.59
CA LYS A 36 1.80 -0.19 -17.94
C LYS A 36 0.63 -0.77 -17.13
N ILE A 37 0.57 -2.08 -16.99
CA ILE A 37 -0.45 -2.76 -16.18
C ILE A 37 -0.31 -2.34 -14.70
N ALA A 38 0.90 -2.29 -14.17
CA ALA A 38 1.14 -1.88 -12.78
C ALA A 38 0.71 -0.44 -12.51
N LEU A 39 0.97 0.49 -13.41
CA LEU A 39 0.53 1.87 -13.30
C LEU A 39 -1.00 1.99 -13.35
N LEU A 40 -1.67 1.28 -14.26
CA LEU A 40 -3.12 1.24 -14.34
C LEU A 40 -3.73 0.63 -13.06
N SER A 41 -3.12 -0.43 -12.54
CA SER A 41 -3.55 -1.04 -11.29
C SER A 41 -3.39 -0.09 -10.11
N GLN A 42 -2.26 0.63 -10.00
CA GLN A 42 -2.05 1.66 -8.98
C GLN A 42 -3.15 2.73 -9.05
N GLU A 43 -3.44 3.23 -10.24
CA GLU A 43 -4.47 4.27 -10.44
C GLU A 43 -5.85 3.76 -10.02
N ASN A 44 -6.22 2.55 -10.44
CA ASN A 44 -7.49 1.94 -10.10
C ASN A 44 -7.64 1.71 -8.60
N ILE A 45 -6.60 1.21 -7.93
CA ILE A 45 -6.59 1.03 -6.47
C ILE A 45 -6.75 2.38 -5.77
N CYS A 46 -6.01 3.41 -6.20
CA CYS A 46 -6.12 4.77 -5.62
C CYS A 46 -7.53 5.35 -5.78
N LYS A 47 -8.24 5.04 -6.87
CA LYS A 47 -9.63 5.45 -7.10
C LYS A 47 -10.64 4.62 -6.29
N ALA A 48 -10.35 3.34 -6.08
CA ALA A 48 -11.24 2.42 -5.37
C ALA A 48 -11.22 2.61 -3.84
N ILE A 49 -10.05 2.82 -3.25
CA ILE A 49 -9.89 2.94 -1.79
C ILE A 49 -10.82 3.96 -1.14
N PRO A 50 -10.97 5.22 -1.63
CA PRO A 50 -11.88 6.18 -1.02
C PRO A 50 -13.36 5.82 -1.16
N ARG A 51 -13.71 4.93 -2.10
CA ARG A 51 -15.09 4.45 -2.29
C ARG A 51 -15.42 3.28 -1.35
N ILE A 52 -14.42 2.44 -1.06
CA ILE A 52 -14.58 1.25 -0.22
C ILE A 52 -14.43 1.59 1.25
N PHE A 53 -13.46 2.45 1.59
CA PHE A 53 -13.15 2.81 2.95
C PHE A 53 -13.60 4.24 3.25
N ASN A 54 -14.35 4.42 4.32
CA ASN A 54 -14.68 5.76 4.84
C ASN A 54 -13.45 6.36 5.52
N ASN A 55 -12.55 6.91 4.74
CA ASN A 55 -11.26 7.40 5.18
C ASN A 55 -11.20 8.94 5.19
N ASN A 56 -10.87 9.52 6.33
CA ASN A 56 -10.64 10.95 6.48
C ASN A 56 -9.20 11.39 6.12
N ARG A 57 -8.34 10.47 5.71
CA ARG A 57 -6.93 10.74 5.39
C ARG A 57 -6.55 10.08 4.07
N ASN A 58 -5.84 10.81 3.22
CA ASN A 58 -5.38 10.36 1.91
C ASN A 58 -4.10 9.52 2.00
N TRP A 59 -4.06 8.49 2.86
CA TRP A 59 -2.89 7.65 3.06
C TRP A 59 -2.53 6.80 1.82
N TRP A 60 -3.48 6.56 0.96
CA TRP A 60 -3.32 5.79 -0.29
C TRP A 60 -2.70 6.61 -1.44
N ASP A 61 -2.69 7.93 -1.33
CA ASP A 61 -2.13 8.79 -2.39
C ASP A 61 -0.67 8.39 -2.64
N ARG A 62 -0.34 8.19 -3.92
CA ARG A 62 1.01 7.86 -4.39
C ARG A 62 2.09 8.82 -3.90
N ARG A 63 1.74 10.06 -3.57
CA ARG A 63 2.65 11.09 -3.04
C ARG A 63 2.99 10.87 -1.57
N GLN A 64 2.12 10.19 -0.82
CA GLN A 64 2.34 9.92 0.59
C GLN A 64 3.41 8.85 0.79
N ARG A 65 4.10 8.90 1.93
CA ARG A 65 5.13 7.90 2.29
C ARG A 65 4.56 6.49 2.34
N THR A 66 3.36 6.34 2.87
CA THR A 66 2.63 5.07 3.03
C THR A 66 1.74 4.74 1.84
N GLY A 67 1.70 5.60 0.82
CA GLY A 67 0.81 5.45 -0.33
C GLY A 67 1.07 4.19 -1.16
N ILE A 68 0.22 4.00 -2.15
CA ILE A 68 0.35 2.90 -3.10
C ILE A 68 1.55 3.17 -4.01
N LYS A 69 2.52 2.28 -3.98
CA LYS A 69 3.77 2.36 -4.75
C LYS A 69 3.80 1.27 -5.81
N VAL A 70 4.57 1.51 -6.86
CA VAL A 70 4.84 0.56 -7.93
C VAL A 70 6.32 0.24 -7.93
N GLU A 71 6.64 -1.03 -8.01
CA GLU A 71 7.96 -1.53 -8.34
C GLU A 71 7.95 -1.96 -9.80
N PHE A 72 8.81 -1.34 -10.60
CA PHE A 72 8.82 -1.55 -12.04
C PHE A 72 9.60 -2.80 -12.43
N ALA A 73 9.12 -3.49 -13.47
CA ALA A 73 9.85 -4.52 -14.16
C ALA A 73 10.95 -3.89 -15.01
N ASP A 74 12.07 -4.58 -15.13
CA ASP A 74 13.11 -4.27 -16.10
C ASP A 74 13.35 -5.47 -17.01
N LYS A 75 14.35 -5.36 -17.90
CA LYS A 75 14.72 -6.41 -18.84
C LYS A 75 15.12 -7.73 -18.16
N TYR A 76 15.69 -7.66 -16.95
CA TYR A 76 16.17 -8.81 -16.19
C TYR A 76 15.15 -9.28 -15.16
N LYS A 77 14.50 -8.34 -14.50
CA LYS A 77 13.42 -8.60 -13.54
C LYS A 77 12.07 -8.52 -14.25
N ARG A 78 11.57 -9.66 -14.71
CA ARG A 78 10.30 -9.79 -15.45
C ARG A 78 9.09 -9.83 -14.50
N SER A 79 9.09 -8.98 -13.49
CA SER A 79 7.97 -8.85 -12.55
C SER A 79 7.82 -7.40 -12.12
N SER A 80 6.57 -6.93 -12.03
CA SER A 80 6.22 -5.66 -11.40
C SER A 80 5.31 -5.92 -10.21
N ALA A 81 5.36 -5.06 -9.20
CA ALA A 81 4.55 -5.18 -8.01
C ALA A 81 3.90 -3.85 -7.64
N VAL A 82 2.66 -3.91 -7.19
CA VAL A 82 1.95 -2.77 -6.58
C VAL A 82 1.81 -3.06 -5.10
N TYR A 83 2.30 -2.17 -4.25
CA TYR A 83 2.35 -2.40 -2.82
C TYR A 83 2.12 -1.12 -2.01
N THR A 84 1.84 -1.27 -0.73
CA THR A 84 1.76 -0.16 0.22
C THR A 84 2.67 -0.40 1.41
N LYS A 85 3.20 0.68 1.99
CA LYS A 85 3.96 0.65 3.25
C LYS A 85 3.09 0.94 4.47
N ALA A 86 1.78 1.00 4.31
CA ALA A 86 0.84 1.22 5.41
C ALA A 86 0.64 -0.07 6.21
N HIS A 87 1.11 -0.10 7.46
CA HIS A 87 1.03 -1.28 8.34
C HIS A 87 -0.39 -1.78 8.59
N PHE A 88 -1.35 -0.87 8.55
CA PHE A 88 -2.75 -1.19 8.80
C PHE A 88 -3.47 -1.73 7.56
N ALA A 89 -2.89 -1.59 6.35
CA ALA A 89 -3.55 -1.99 5.11
C ALA A 89 -3.82 -3.49 5.06
N ASN A 90 -2.87 -4.31 5.49
CA ASN A 90 -3.02 -5.76 5.53
C ASN A 90 -4.20 -6.22 6.42
N ILE A 91 -4.37 -5.58 7.59
CA ILE A 91 -5.49 -5.89 8.49
C ILE A 91 -6.83 -5.50 7.87
N GLN A 92 -6.86 -4.45 7.06
CA GLN A 92 -8.06 -3.99 6.36
C GLN A 92 -8.46 -4.93 5.22
N GLU A 93 -7.49 -5.57 4.58
CA GLU A 93 -7.71 -6.49 3.46
C GLU A 93 -8.11 -7.88 3.93
N VAL A 94 -7.37 -8.44 4.86
CA VAL A 94 -7.53 -9.84 5.30
C VAL A 94 -8.42 -9.94 6.55
N GLY A 95 -8.61 -8.82 7.25
CA GLY A 95 -9.19 -8.80 8.59
C GLY A 95 -8.18 -9.24 9.65
N GLY A 96 -8.62 -9.24 10.90
CA GLY A 96 -7.79 -9.72 12.00
C GLY A 96 -7.78 -8.80 13.22
N ILE A 97 -6.98 -9.18 14.21
CA ILE A 97 -6.83 -8.43 15.46
C ILE A 97 -5.78 -7.35 15.28
N LYS A 98 -6.17 -6.10 15.54
CA LYS A 98 -5.23 -4.98 15.54
C LYS A 98 -4.23 -5.14 16.68
N ARG A 99 -2.97 -5.41 16.32
CA ARG A 99 -1.88 -5.45 17.28
C ARG A 99 -1.23 -4.08 17.44
N LEU A 100 -0.60 -3.86 18.59
CA LEU A 100 0.20 -2.68 18.85
C LEU A 100 1.40 -2.65 17.88
N TYR A 101 1.57 -1.55 17.19
CA TYR A 101 2.76 -1.33 16.36
C TYR A 101 3.92 -0.78 17.21
N SER A 102 3.60 0.11 18.13
CA SER A 102 4.55 0.72 19.06
C SER A 102 3.79 1.21 20.30
N GLY A 103 4.29 0.89 21.49
CA GLY A 103 3.67 1.31 22.73
C GLY A 103 3.02 0.16 23.53
N LYS A 104 2.54 0.47 24.71
CA LYS A 104 2.03 -0.52 25.68
C LYS A 104 0.51 -0.77 25.59
N MET A 105 -0.24 0.15 24.95
CA MET A 105 -1.72 0.08 24.94
C MET A 105 -2.30 0.65 23.63
N ILE A 106 -3.45 0.12 23.22
CA ILE A 106 -4.28 0.68 22.15
C ILE A 106 -5.34 1.55 22.81
N ALA A 107 -5.36 2.85 22.47
CA ALA A 107 -6.43 3.74 22.89
C ALA A 107 -7.69 3.45 22.05
N VAL A 108 -8.74 2.97 22.69
CA VAL A 108 -10.05 2.77 22.07
C VAL A 108 -10.95 3.90 22.53
N PRO A 109 -11.48 4.74 21.62
CA PRO A 109 -12.41 5.79 21.99
C PRO A 109 -13.73 5.17 22.48
N THR A 110 -14.14 5.50 23.69
CA THR A 110 -15.45 5.14 24.22
C THR A 110 -16.56 6.03 23.64
N ALA A 111 -17.82 5.65 23.84
CA ALA A 111 -18.97 6.43 23.35
C ALA A 111 -19.02 7.87 23.89
N ASN A 112 -18.42 8.10 25.06
CA ASN A 112 -18.39 9.40 25.74
C ASN A 112 -17.29 10.36 25.17
N VAL A 113 -16.41 9.89 24.32
CA VAL A 113 -15.42 10.75 23.68
C VAL A 113 -16.04 11.43 22.46
N PRO A 114 -16.17 12.77 22.44
CA PRO A 114 -16.75 13.46 21.30
C PRO A 114 -15.91 13.18 20.05
N ARG A 115 -16.51 12.49 19.08
CA ARG A 115 -15.90 12.19 17.78
C ARG A 115 -15.83 13.46 16.95
N LYS A 116 -14.85 14.31 17.21
CA LYS A 116 -14.48 15.34 16.24
C LYS A 116 -13.79 14.66 15.07
N SER A 117 -13.90 15.24 13.87
CA SER A 117 -13.48 14.71 12.57
C SER A 117 -12.01 14.21 12.47
N ARG A 118 -11.25 14.28 13.57
CA ARG A 118 -9.89 13.79 13.74
C ARG A 118 -9.73 13.13 15.11
N ALA A 119 -10.25 11.93 15.24
CA ALA A 119 -10.20 11.15 16.48
C ALA A 119 -8.80 11.05 17.13
N SER A 120 -7.73 10.99 16.31
CA SER A 120 -6.36 10.98 16.83
C SER A 120 -5.92 12.29 17.50
N ASN A 121 -6.47 13.43 17.08
CA ASN A 121 -6.14 14.72 17.68
C ASN A 121 -6.99 14.99 18.94
N ALA A 122 -8.19 14.43 19.02
CA ALA A 122 -9.01 14.50 20.21
C ALA A 122 -8.37 13.70 21.36
N LEU A 123 -7.95 12.47 21.09
CA LEU A 123 -7.24 11.64 22.08
C LEU A 123 -5.92 12.28 22.53
N ARG A 124 -5.14 12.86 21.63
CA ARG A 124 -3.90 13.56 22.01
C ARG A 124 -4.14 14.82 22.82
N LYS A 125 -5.20 15.58 22.54
CA LYS A 125 -5.55 16.76 23.34
C LYS A 125 -6.05 16.38 24.72
N GLU A 126 -6.76 15.28 24.86
CA GLU A 126 -7.22 14.80 26.15
C GLU A 126 -6.11 14.14 26.96
N GLU A 127 -5.21 13.41 26.33
CA GLU A 127 -3.98 12.88 26.97
C GLU A 127 -3.04 13.99 27.45
N SER A 128 -2.96 15.11 26.74
CA SER A 128 -2.18 16.28 27.17
C SER A 128 -2.88 17.10 28.24
N ASN A 129 -4.15 16.83 28.54
CA ASN A 129 -4.88 17.53 29.57
C ASN A 129 -4.44 17.02 30.95
N LYS A 130 -3.94 17.92 31.79
CA LYS A 130 -3.51 17.66 33.19
C LYS A 130 -4.60 16.98 34.07
N ASN A 131 -5.80 16.82 33.53
CA ASN A 131 -6.96 16.25 34.20
C ASN A 131 -7.15 14.75 33.94
N ILE A 132 -6.27 14.11 33.13
CA ILE A 132 -6.32 12.68 32.88
C ILE A 132 -5.17 12.02 33.63
N PHE A 133 -5.47 11.03 34.43
CA PHE A 133 -4.47 10.26 35.18
C PHE A 133 -4.80 8.78 35.16
N LYS A 134 -3.79 7.97 35.31
CA LYS A 134 -3.88 6.52 35.34
C LYS A 134 -3.80 6.04 36.80
N LEU A 135 -4.79 5.26 37.21
CA LEU A 135 -4.76 4.57 38.51
C LEU A 135 -4.98 3.07 38.26
N GLY A 136 -3.95 2.26 38.50
CA GLY A 136 -3.98 0.83 38.18
C GLY A 136 -4.13 0.58 36.67
N ASN A 137 -5.13 -0.20 36.29
CA ASN A 137 -5.45 -0.53 34.90
C ASN A 137 -6.46 0.43 34.24
N TYR A 138 -6.94 1.43 34.96
CA TYR A 138 -7.98 2.35 34.52
C TYR A 138 -7.45 3.75 34.27
N ILE A 139 -8.11 4.47 33.36
CA ILE A 139 -7.81 5.87 33.04
C ILE A 139 -8.99 6.72 33.53
N TYR A 140 -8.70 7.67 34.39
CA TYR A 140 -9.69 8.56 35.00
C TYR A 140 -9.55 9.97 34.46
N LYS A 141 -10.65 10.67 34.34
CA LYS A 141 -10.72 12.10 34.02
C LYS A 141 -11.27 12.88 35.22
N ARG A 142 -10.51 13.90 35.65
CA ARG A 142 -10.99 14.83 36.65
C ARG A 142 -11.96 15.82 36.00
N LEU A 143 -13.18 15.92 36.52
CA LEU A 143 -14.14 16.90 36.06
C LEU A 143 -13.77 18.31 36.59
N PRO A 144 -13.96 19.39 35.79
CA PRO A 144 -13.70 20.75 36.23
C PRO A 144 -14.57 21.05 37.47
N GLY A 145 -13.94 21.47 38.57
CA GLY A 145 -14.64 21.87 39.80
C GLY A 145 -15.13 20.75 40.71
N SER A 146 -14.81 19.48 40.44
CA SER A 146 -15.20 18.37 41.30
C SER A 146 -13.98 17.54 41.76
N SER A 147 -14.05 17.05 43.00
CA SER A 147 -13.13 16.03 43.53
C SER A 147 -13.51 14.60 43.12
N VAL A 148 -14.57 14.44 42.33
CA VAL A 148 -15.12 13.13 41.91
C VAL A 148 -14.47 12.69 40.61
N TYR A 149 -14.05 11.43 40.56
CA TYR A 149 -13.46 10.78 39.42
C TYR A 149 -14.49 9.90 38.73
N THR A 150 -14.66 10.04 37.43
CA THR A 150 -15.48 9.13 36.61
C THR A 150 -14.58 8.25 35.75
N VAL A 151 -14.94 6.97 35.66
CA VAL A 151 -14.30 5.97 34.83
C VAL A 151 -14.72 6.12 33.36
#